data_bccbd1a306c9799626c201817cdca20b
#
_entry.id   bccbd1a306c9799626c201817cdca20b
#
_cell.length_a   1.000
_cell.length_b   1.000
_cell.length_c   1.000
_cell.angle_alpha   90.00
_cell.angle_beta   90.00
_cell.angle_gamma   90.00
#
_symmetry.space_group_name_H-M   'P 1'
#
loop_
_entity.id
_entity.type
_entity.pdbx_description
1 polymer ?
#
loop_
_entity_poly.entity_id
_entity_poly.type
_entity_poly.pdbx_seq_one_letter_code
_entity_poly.pdbx_strand_id
1 'polypeptide(L)'
;MEVATICSIESNNLMWDKENFDFYDIKRTVENFIEFAGLGLENVSIRSESETIYSTVLHPGKSGFIFYNDTEIGFLGELHPEILSANNIKKGLIVSTLFLDQISNIKIKPKTLKAFGTFPFIQRDVSILINKSIEGANIINLIKNFKSSIVKETFIFDVFENPKLGNDKKSLSISVLFGAD
;
A
#
# COMPACT_ATOMS: atom_id res chain seq x y z
N MET A 1 -12.92 -16.28 -10.50
CA MET A 1 -11.63 -16.26 -11.24
C MET A 1 -10.64 -15.42 -10.44
N GLU A 2 -9.41 -15.88 -10.30
CA GLU A 2 -8.37 -15.22 -9.50
C GLU A 2 -7.14 -14.96 -10.37
N VAL A 3 -6.44 -13.86 -10.09
CA VAL A 3 -5.09 -13.59 -10.63
C VAL A 3 -4.12 -13.60 -9.46
N ALA A 4 -3.09 -14.43 -9.56
CA ALA A 4 -2.05 -14.52 -8.54
C ALA A 4 -0.69 -14.14 -9.09
N THR A 5 0.11 -13.48 -8.28
CA THR A 5 1.52 -13.17 -8.56
C THR A 5 2.38 -13.75 -7.44
N ILE A 6 3.49 -14.37 -7.81
CA ILE A 6 4.47 -14.92 -6.87
C ILE A 6 5.84 -14.37 -7.24
N CYS A 7 6.53 -13.77 -6.27
CA CYS A 7 7.88 -13.24 -6.45
C CYS A 7 8.82 -13.78 -5.36
N SER A 8 10.08 -14.05 -5.72
CA SER A 8 11.14 -14.34 -4.75
C SER A 8 11.65 -13.04 -4.14
N ILE A 9 11.87 -13.02 -2.83
CA ILE A 9 12.48 -11.88 -2.12
C ILE A 9 13.91 -11.61 -2.61
N GLU A 10 14.64 -12.66 -2.98
CA GLU A 10 16.00 -12.49 -3.51
C GLU A 10 15.95 -12.18 -5.00
N SER A 11 16.41 -10.99 -5.37
CA SER A 11 16.63 -10.61 -6.77
C SER A 11 17.91 -11.27 -7.30
N ASN A 12 17.77 -11.99 -8.41
CA ASN A 12 18.92 -12.46 -9.21
C ASN A 12 19.28 -11.45 -10.32
N ASN A 13 19.11 -10.17 -10.10
CA ASN A 13 19.46 -9.15 -11.08
C ASN A 13 20.96 -9.12 -11.30
N LEU A 14 21.36 -9.63 -12.47
CA LEU A 14 22.75 -9.82 -12.90
C LEU A 14 23.48 -8.52 -13.24
N MET A 15 22.81 -7.37 -13.28
CA MET A 15 23.45 -6.22 -13.90
C MET A 15 23.68 -4.98 -13.03
N TRP A 16 22.78 -4.49 -12.22
CA TRP A 16 22.98 -3.16 -11.60
C TRP A 16 22.44 -2.97 -10.19
N ASP A 17 21.34 -3.63 -9.79
CA ASP A 17 20.70 -3.45 -8.49
C ASP A 17 20.61 -4.75 -7.70
N LYS A 18 21.16 -4.72 -6.49
CA LYS A 18 21.01 -5.78 -5.48
C LYS A 18 19.83 -5.51 -4.55
N GLU A 19 18.86 -4.75 -4.98
CA GLU A 19 17.67 -4.51 -4.17
C GLU A 19 16.83 -5.78 -4.16
N ASN A 20 16.59 -6.30 -2.97
CA ASN A 20 15.68 -7.41 -2.78
C ASN A 20 14.26 -6.94 -3.03
N PHE A 21 13.46 -7.79 -3.65
CA PHE A 21 12.04 -7.55 -3.84
C PHE A 21 11.34 -7.59 -2.48
N ASP A 22 10.56 -6.58 -2.15
CA ASP A 22 9.90 -6.50 -0.86
C ASP A 22 8.37 -6.43 -0.97
N PHE A 23 7.72 -6.34 0.21
CA PHE A 23 6.27 -6.20 0.32
C PHE A 23 5.73 -4.98 -0.44
N TYR A 24 6.47 -3.87 -0.47
CA TYR A 24 6.01 -2.64 -1.10
C TYR A 24 6.06 -2.70 -2.62
N ASP A 25 6.96 -3.50 -3.20
CA ASP A 25 7.03 -3.72 -4.64
C ASP A 25 5.79 -4.47 -5.14
N ILE A 26 5.39 -5.53 -4.41
CA ILE A 26 4.17 -6.27 -4.78
C ILE A 26 2.92 -5.43 -4.52
N LYS A 27 2.92 -4.64 -3.44
CA LYS A 27 1.84 -3.69 -3.14
C LYS A 27 1.66 -2.71 -4.29
N ARG A 28 2.74 -2.09 -4.77
CA ARG A 28 2.70 -1.19 -5.94
C ARG A 28 2.17 -1.88 -7.18
N THR A 29 2.58 -3.13 -7.43
CA THR A 29 2.10 -3.91 -8.57
C THR A 29 0.59 -4.12 -8.50
N VAL A 30 0.08 -4.46 -7.32
CA VAL A 30 -1.35 -4.63 -7.06
C VAL A 30 -2.11 -3.31 -7.23
N GLU A 31 -1.60 -2.22 -6.68
CA GLU A 31 -2.19 -0.89 -6.81
C GLU A 31 -2.27 -0.45 -8.28
N ASN A 32 -1.19 -0.65 -9.05
CA ASN A 32 -1.17 -0.37 -10.49
C ASN A 32 -2.22 -1.20 -11.26
N PHE A 33 -2.40 -2.47 -10.89
CA PHE A 33 -3.44 -3.31 -11.50
C PHE A 33 -4.85 -2.80 -11.19
N ILE A 34 -5.10 -2.42 -9.94
CA ILE A 34 -6.39 -1.87 -9.50
C ILE A 34 -6.70 -0.57 -10.24
N GLU A 35 -5.72 0.33 -10.38
CA GLU A 35 -5.87 1.56 -11.18
C GLU A 35 -6.10 1.27 -12.67
N PHE A 36 -5.38 0.29 -13.23
CA PHE A 36 -5.59 -0.16 -14.62
C PHE A 36 -7.00 -0.71 -14.82
N ALA A 37 -7.53 -1.45 -13.85
CA ALA A 37 -8.91 -1.91 -13.84
C ALA A 37 -9.94 -0.77 -13.71
N GLY A 38 -9.51 0.48 -13.54
CA GLY A 38 -10.37 1.67 -13.45
C GLY A 38 -10.93 1.95 -12.07
N LEU A 39 -10.43 1.28 -11.04
CA LEU A 39 -10.82 1.50 -9.65
C LEU A 39 -9.96 2.61 -9.04
N GLY A 40 -10.58 3.52 -8.29
CA GLY A 40 -9.86 4.58 -7.57
C GLY A 40 -9.20 4.05 -6.30
N LEU A 41 -7.90 4.31 -6.15
CA LEU A 41 -7.13 3.88 -4.96
C LEU A 41 -7.62 4.54 -3.67
N GLU A 42 -8.35 5.64 -3.75
CA GLU A 42 -8.96 6.32 -2.61
C GLU A 42 -9.98 5.44 -1.85
N ASN A 43 -10.52 4.41 -2.52
CA ASN A 43 -11.46 3.46 -1.95
C ASN A 43 -10.80 2.14 -1.54
N VAL A 44 -9.48 2.02 -1.74
CA VAL A 44 -8.70 0.82 -1.41
C VAL A 44 -8.11 0.95 -0.03
N SER A 45 -8.27 -0.07 0.80
CA SER A 45 -7.61 -0.20 2.08
C SER A 45 -6.95 -1.57 2.22
N ILE A 46 -5.81 -1.61 2.89
CA ILE A 46 -5.13 -2.85 3.24
C ILE A 46 -5.26 -3.01 4.74
N ARG A 47 -5.84 -4.13 5.16
CA ARG A 47 -6.08 -4.47 6.58
C ARG A 47 -5.22 -5.67 6.97
N SER A 48 -4.75 -5.70 8.20
CA SER A 48 -3.92 -6.81 8.72
C SER A 48 -4.72 -8.07 9.04
N GLU A 49 -6.03 -7.94 9.22
CA GLU A 49 -6.91 -9.04 9.62
C GLU A 49 -7.99 -9.29 8.58
N SER A 50 -8.28 -10.55 8.36
CA SER A 50 -9.43 -11.03 7.60
C SER A 50 -9.87 -12.40 8.13
N GLU A 51 -11.16 -12.68 8.05
CA GLU A 51 -11.75 -13.97 8.43
C GLU A 51 -11.53 -15.08 7.37
N THR A 52 -10.76 -14.78 6.33
CA THR A 52 -10.53 -15.72 5.23
C THR A 52 -9.54 -16.83 5.59
N ILE A 53 -9.69 -17.97 4.92
CA ILE A 53 -8.78 -19.12 5.05
C ILE A 53 -7.34 -18.79 4.64
N TYR A 54 -7.14 -17.74 3.84
CA TYR A 54 -5.83 -17.32 3.36
C TYR A 54 -4.94 -16.73 4.47
N SER A 55 -5.52 -16.32 5.60
CA SER A 55 -4.76 -15.85 6.76
C SER A 55 -3.80 -16.90 7.31
N THR A 56 -4.10 -18.18 7.15
CA THR A 56 -3.24 -19.30 7.60
C THR A 56 -2.06 -19.58 6.66
N VAL A 57 -2.13 -19.07 5.42
CA VAL A 57 -1.10 -19.30 4.40
C VAL A 57 -0.04 -18.18 4.43
N LEU A 58 -0.40 -17.04 4.96
CA LEU A 58 0.44 -15.84 4.98
C LEU A 58 1.17 -15.68 6.32
N HIS A 59 2.30 -14.97 6.27
CA HIS A 59 3.05 -14.60 7.47
C HIS A 59 2.23 -13.61 8.31
N PRO A 60 1.99 -13.88 9.61
CA PRO A 60 1.06 -13.10 10.45
C PRO A 60 1.44 -11.62 10.63
N GLY A 61 2.72 -11.27 10.49
CA GLY A 61 3.19 -9.88 10.63
C GLY A 61 3.60 -9.21 9.32
N LYS A 62 3.45 -9.90 8.16
CA LYS A 62 3.90 -9.39 6.86
C LYS A 62 2.89 -9.73 5.76
N SER A 63 1.63 -9.50 6.06
CA SER A 63 0.52 -9.74 5.14
C SER A 63 -0.51 -8.63 5.25
N GLY A 64 -1.34 -8.52 4.23
CA GLY A 64 -2.45 -7.60 4.19
C GLY A 64 -3.56 -8.09 3.27
N PHE A 65 -4.78 -7.85 3.68
CA PHE A 65 -5.99 -8.15 2.92
C PHE A 65 -6.48 -6.86 2.28
N ILE A 66 -6.78 -6.95 0.99
CA ILE A 66 -7.10 -5.79 0.14
C ILE A 66 -8.61 -5.65 0.09
N PHE A 67 -9.10 -4.49 0.51
CA PHE A 67 -10.52 -4.16 0.48
C PHE A 67 -10.75 -2.97 -0.46
N TYR A 68 -11.81 -3.05 -1.23
CA TYR A 68 -12.40 -1.91 -1.92
C TYR A 68 -13.68 -1.52 -1.19
N ASN A 69 -13.66 -0.39 -0.50
CA ASN A 69 -14.62 -0.05 0.56
C ASN A 69 -14.64 -1.18 1.62
N ASP A 70 -15.72 -1.95 1.70
CA ASP A 70 -15.88 -3.06 2.65
C ASP A 70 -15.87 -4.44 1.98
N THR A 71 -15.62 -4.51 0.67
CA THR A 71 -15.55 -5.77 -0.08
C THR A 71 -14.09 -6.21 -0.17
N GLU A 72 -13.77 -7.40 0.33
CA GLU A 72 -12.46 -8.00 0.14
C GLU A 72 -12.27 -8.39 -1.33
N ILE A 73 -11.22 -7.84 -1.96
CA ILE A 73 -10.89 -8.06 -3.36
C ILE A 73 -9.58 -8.82 -3.57
N GLY A 74 -8.89 -9.17 -2.50
CA GLY A 74 -7.65 -9.93 -2.58
C GLY A 74 -6.79 -9.85 -1.34
N PHE A 75 -5.59 -10.38 -1.45
CA PHE A 75 -4.58 -10.34 -0.39
C PHE A 75 -3.17 -10.26 -0.97
N LEU A 76 -2.21 -9.86 -0.13
CA LEU A 76 -0.78 -9.89 -0.44
C LEU A 76 0.02 -10.12 0.84
N GLY A 77 1.22 -10.68 0.69
CA GLY A 77 2.11 -10.88 1.84
C GLY A 77 3.19 -11.92 1.60
N GLU A 78 4.07 -12.09 2.59
CA GLU A 78 5.02 -13.18 2.61
C GLU A 78 4.30 -14.50 2.94
N LEU A 79 4.73 -15.61 2.33
CA LEU A 79 4.24 -16.93 2.70
C LEU A 79 4.71 -17.33 4.10
N HIS A 80 3.86 -18.07 4.80
CA HIS A 80 4.17 -18.57 6.13
C HIS A 80 5.41 -19.47 6.11
N PRO A 81 6.39 -19.29 7.04
CA PRO A 81 7.63 -20.07 7.06
C PRO A 81 7.43 -21.60 7.11
N GLU A 82 6.36 -22.06 7.75
CA GLU A 82 6.02 -23.49 7.80
C GLU A 82 5.68 -24.05 6.42
N ILE A 83 4.96 -23.27 5.59
CA ILE A 83 4.64 -23.67 4.21
C ILE A 83 5.90 -23.73 3.36
N LEU A 84 6.79 -22.75 3.49
CA LEU A 84 8.08 -22.76 2.80
C LEU A 84 8.90 -23.99 3.19
N SER A 85 8.97 -24.30 4.49
CA SER A 85 9.71 -25.44 5.01
C SER A 85 9.13 -26.76 4.57
N ALA A 86 7.80 -26.93 4.60
CA ALA A 86 7.10 -28.14 4.17
C ALA A 86 7.32 -28.46 2.68
N ASN A 87 7.56 -27.41 1.86
CA ASN A 87 7.83 -27.54 0.43
C ASN A 87 9.33 -27.47 0.07
N ASN A 88 10.23 -27.50 1.06
CA ASN A 88 11.69 -27.39 0.87
C ASN A 88 12.11 -26.10 0.15
N ILE A 89 11.37 -25.02 0.28
CA ILE A 89 11.68 -23.72 -0.30
C ILE A 89 12.55 -22.95 0.70
N LYS A 90 13.78 -22.66 0.31
CA LYS A 90 14.77 -21.99 1.17
C LYS A 90 14.67 -20.46 1.13
N LYS A 91 14.07 -19.91 0.08
CA LYS A 91 13.93 -18.48 -0.13
C LYS A 91 12.57 -17.99 0.33
N GLY A 92 12.51 -16.79 0.88
CA GLY A 92 11.23 -16.14 1.13
C GLY A 92 10.48 -15.89 -0.18
N LEU A 93 9.17 -16.08 -0.16
CA LEU A 93 8.30 -15.78 -1.27
C LEU A 93 7.24 -14.77 -0.84
N ILE A 94 7.02 -13.77 -1.68
CA ILE A 94 5.92 -12.84 -1.55
C ILE A 94 4.87 -13.20 -2.60
N VAL A 95 3.62 -13.21 -2.18
CA VAL A 95 2.48 -13.56 -3.03
C VAL A 95 1.43 -12.47 -2.97
N SER A 96 0.70 -12.32 -4.08
CA SER A 96 -0.56 -11.57 -4.07
C SER A 96 -1.60 -12.30 -4.90
N THR A 97 -2.84 -12.16 -4.51
CA THR A 97 -4.00 -12.70 -5.24
C THR A 97 -5.09 -11.65 -5.30
N LEU A 98 -5.70 -11.48 -6.47
CA LEU A 98 -6.85 -10.62 -6.68
C LEU A 98 -8.05 -11.45 -7.15
N PHE A 99 -9.21 -11.20 -6.54
CA PHE A 99 -10.47 -11.88 -6.83
C PHE A 99 -11.20 -11.13 -7.94
N LEU A 100 -10.97 -11.55 -9.20
CA LEU A 100 -11.51 -10.85 -10.37
C LEU A 100 -13.03 -10.80 -10.39
N ASP A 101 -13.71 -11.81 -9.85
CA ASP A 101 -15.17 -11.81 -9.77
C ASP A 101 -15.68 -10.69 -8.85
N GLN A 102 -14.99 -10.45 -7.74
CA GLN A 102 -15.31 -9.33 -6.85
C GLN A 102 -15.04 -7.98 -7.54
N ILE A 103 -13.89 -7.86 -8.21
CA ILE A 103 -13.51 -6.64 -8.94
C ILE A 103 -14.50 -6.36 -10.07
N SER A 104 -14.92 -7.37 -10.84
CA SER A 104 -15.85 -7.20 -11.97
C SER A 104 -17.25 -6.74 -11.56
N ASN A 105 -17.66 -7.05 -10.34
CA ASN A 105 -18.94 -6.62 -9.78
C ASN A 105 -18.96 -5.18 -9.29
N ILE A 106 -17.77 -4.54 -9.19
CA ILE A 106 -17.65 -3.15 -8.75
C ILE A 106 -18.05 -2.23 -9.92
N LYS A 107 -19.00 -1.34 -9.68
CA LYS A 107 -19.38 -0.34 -10.67
C LYS A 107 -18.29 0.71 -10.81
N ILE A 108 -17.58 0.69 -11.93
CA ILE A 108 -16.54 1.65 -12.25
C ILE A 108 -17.20 2.97 -12.69
N LYS A 109 -16.84 4.06 -12.01
CA LYS A 109 -17.21 5.40 -12.48
C LYS A 109 -16.28 5.79 -13.63
N PRO A 110 -16.80 6.25 -14.79
CA PRO A 110 -15.94 6.70 -15.87
C PRO A 110 -15.05 7.85 -15.36
N LYS A 111 -13.75 7.80 -15.69
CA LYS A 111 -12.83 8.89 -15.40
C LYS A 111 -13.27 10.12 -16.20
N THR A 112 -13.76 11.15 -15.53
CA THR A 112 -14.05 12.44 -16.16
C THR A 112 -12.80 13.31 -16.12
N LEU A 113 -12.48 13.91 -17.26
CA LEU A 113 -11.38 14.88 -17.33
C LEU A 113 -11.77 16.11 -16.50
N LYS A 114 -11.03 16.40 -15.45
CA LYS A 114 -11.19 17.66 -14.72
C LYS A 114 -10.38 18.73 -15.45
N ALA A 115 -10.95 19.92 -15.61
CA ALA A 115 -10.22 21.06 -16.15
C ALA A 115 -8.98 21.31 -15.27
N PHE A 116 -7.86 21.64 -15.91
CA PHE A 116 -6.65 22.02 -15.17
C PHE A 116 -6.91 23.31 -14.38
N GLY A 117 -6.54 23.30 -13.10
CA GLY A 117 -6.65 24.49 -12.26
C GLY A 117 -5.81 25.64 -12.85
N THR A 118 -6.32 26.87 -12.76
CA THR A 118 -5.67 28.07 -13.31
C THR A 118 -4.49 28.52 -12.44
N PHE A 119 -4.41 28.04 -11.19
CA PHE A 119 -3.39 28.45 -10.24
C PHE A 119 -2.28 27.42 -10.09
N PRO A 120 -1.02 27.83 -9.89
CA PRO A 120 0.08 26.93 -9.64
C PRO A 120 -0.10 26.20 -8.30
N PHE A 121 0.31 24.93 -8.26
CA PHE A 121 0.34 24.16 -7.03
C PHE A 121 1.49 24.60 -6.12
N ILE A 122 1.28 24.55 -4.81
CA ILE A 122 2.31 24.82 -3.80
C ILE A 122 2.54 23.55 -3.01
N GLN A 123 3.76 23.04 -3.04
CA GLN A 123 4.18 21.91 -2.22
C GLN A 123 4.78 22.40 -0.89
N ARG A 124 4.42 21.72 0.20
CA ARG A 124 4.99 21.94 1.53
C ARG A 124 5.33 20.61 2.18
N ASP A 125 6.54 20.52 2.68
CA ASP A 125 7.04 19.36 3.39
C ASP A 125 7.07 19.66 4.89
N VAL A 126 6.65 18.67 5.68
CA VAL A 126 6.63 18.74 7.14
C VAL A 126 7.07 17.42 7.72
N SER A 127 7.92 17.47 8.75
CA SER A 127 8.31 16.28 9.52
C SER A 127 7.67 16.33 10.90
N ILE A 128 7.01 15.27 11.28
CA ILE A 128 6.33 15.13 12.57
C ILE A 128 6.87 13.93 13.34
N LEU A 129 6.94 14.07 14.65
CA LEU A 129 7.32 12.99 15.56
C LEU A 129 6.05 12.35 16.14
N ILE A 130 5.87 11.06 15.91
CA ILE A 130 4.69 10.31 16.36
C ILE A 130 5.09 9.01 17.05
N ASN A 131 4.15 8.37 17.75
CA ASN A 131 4.34 7.02 18.28
C ASN A 131 4.40 6.00 17.13
N LYS A 132 5.22 4.97 17.27
CA LYS A 132 5.37 3.89 16.27
C LYS A 132 4.06 3.15 16.02
N SER A 133 3.20 3.05 17.01
CA SER A 133 1.88 2.43 16.91
C SER A 133 0.90 3.18 16.01
N ILE A 134 1.18 4.46 15.69
CA ILE A 134 0.30 5.24 14.80
C ILE A 134 0.66 4.92 13.36
N GLU A 135 -0.33 4.45 12.61
CA GLU A 135 -0.18 4.18 11.19
C GLU A 135 -0.07 5.48 10.38
N GLY A 136 0.83 5.51 9.39
CA GLY A 136 1.00 6.67 8.51
C GLY A 136 -0.29 7.00 7.74
N ALA A 137 -1.08 5.99 7.38
CA ALA A 137 -2.37 6.16 6.71
C ALA A 137 -3.35 7.03 7.51
N ASN A 138 -3.36 6.92 8.84
CA ASN A 138 -4.22 7.72 9.70
C ASN A 138 -3.86 9.21 9.63
N ILE A 139 -2.55 9.52 9.55
CA ILE A 139 -2.07 10.90 9.40
C ILE A 139 -2.44 11.48 8.03
N ILE A 140 -2.24 10.70 6.96
CA ILE A 140 -2.64 11.09 5.60
C ILE A 140 -4.13 11.40 5.54
N ASN A 141 -4.97 10.54 6.12
CA ASN A 141 -6.42 10.73 6.15
C ASN A 141 -6.81 11.96 6.97
N LEU A 142 -6.15 12.22 8.09
CA LEU A 142 -6.37 13.42 8.89
C LEU A 142 -6.12 14.70 8.08
N ILE A 143 -4.99 14.75 7.37
CA ILE A 143 -4.61 15.91 6.55
C ILE A 143 -5.61 16.12 5.40
N LYS A 144 -5.97 15.05 4.69
CA LYS A 144 -6.93 15.10 3.58
C LYS A 144 -8.29 15.61 4.03
N ASN A 145 -8.75 15.19 5.21
CA ASN A 145 -10.06 15.55 5.73
C ASN A 145 -10.12 16.95 6.35
N PHE A 146 -8.98 17.51 6.78
CA PHE A 146 -8.97 18.81 7.48
C PHE A 146 -9.34 19.99 6.58
N LYS A 147 -8.86 20.02 5.33
CA LYS A 147 -9.21 21.05 4.34
C LYS A 147 -9.19 20.48 2.92
N SER A 148 -10.14 19.60 2.66
CA SER A 148 -10.22 18.82 1.43
C SER A 148 -10.27 19.66 0.14
N SER A 149 -10.76 20.90 0.21
CA SER A 149 -10.89 21.77 -0.99
C SER A 149 -9.56 22.27 -1.53
N ILE A 150 -8.55 22.45 -0.68
CA ILE A 150 -7.25 23.00 -1.08
C ILE A 150 -6.13 21.96 -1.05
N VAL A 151 -6.29 20.84 -0.36
CA VAL A 151 -5.33 19.74 -0.37
C VAL A 151 -5.61 18.88 -1.60
N LYS A 152 -4.68 18.86 -2.54
CA LYS A 152 -4.79 18.07 -3.78
C LYS A 152 -4.15 16.69 -3.63
N GLU A 153 -2.98 16.65 -3.00
CA GLU A 153 -2.24 15.41 -2.80
C GLU A 153 -1.47 15.44 -1.48
N THR A 154 -1.32 14.28 -0.85
CA THR A 154 -0.54 14.11 0.37
C THR A 154 0.10 12.74 0.37
N PHE A 155 1.41 12.66 0.58
CA PHE A 155 2.15 11.41 0.66
C PHE A 155 3.29 11.48 1.67
N ILE A 156 3.65 10.33 2.22
CA ILE A 156 4.82 10.15 3.10
C ILE A 156 6.00 9.82 2.18
N PHE A 157 7.07 10.59 2.27
CA PHE A 157 8.28 10.36 1.49
C PHE A 157 9.46 9.82 2.31
N ASP A 158 9.38 9.92 3.65
CA ASP A 158 10.42 9.37 4.52
C ASP A 158 9.85 8.95 5.88
N VAL A 159 10.40 7.85 6.43
CA VAL A 159 10.11 7.34 7.77
C VAL A 159 11.44 7.09 8.47
N PHE A 160 11.75 7.88 9.48
CA PHE A 160 13.00 7.79 10.19
C PHE A 160 12.81 7.33 11.64
N GLU A 161 13.56 6.31 12.03
CA GLU A 161 13.59 5.79 13.39
C GLU A 161 15.00 5.87 13.96
N ASN A 162 15.13 6.44 15.13
CA ASN A 162 16.40 6.52 15.84
C ASN A 162 16.16 6.46 17.35
N PRO A 163 16.95 5.71 18.12
CA PRO A 163 16.85 5.66 19.58
C PRO A 163 16.93 7.03 20.27
N LYS A 164 17.61 8.01 19.65
CA LYS A 164 17.67 9.39 20.16
C LYS A 164 16.33 10.13 20.10
N LEU A 165 15.40 9.70 19.28
CA LEU A 165 14.05 10.25 19.18
C LEU A 165 13.08 9.65 20.22
N GLY A 166 13.51 8.58 20.91
CA GLY A 166 12.71 7.74 21.79
C GLY A 166 12.45 6.38 21.14
N ASN A 167 12.51 5.31 21.92
CA ASN A 167 12.37 3.93 21.42
C ASN A 167 10.97 3.64 20.87
N ASP A 168 9.97 4.38 21.31
CA ASP A 168 8.55 4.28 20.96
C ASP A 168 8.12 5.26 19.88
N LYS A 169 9.05 6.05 19.32
CA LYS A 169 8.75 7.14 18.38
C LYS A 169 9.39 6.92 17.02
N LYS A 170 8.71 7.44 16.00
CA LYS A 170 9.21 7.56 14.63
C LYS A 170 8.94 8.97 14.09
N SER A 171 9.80 9.46 13.21
CA SER A 171 9.60 10.69 12.46
C SER A 171 8.99 10.35 11.10
N LEU A 172 7.90 11.00 10.74
CA LEU A 172 7.31 10.91 9.41
C LEU A 172 7.53 12.22 8.68
N SER A 173 8.12 12.15 7.49
CA SER A 173 8.24 13.27 6.57
C SER A 173 7.14 13.19 5.52
N ILE A 174 6.29 14.20 5.48
CA ILE A 174 5.07 14.25 4.70
C ILE A 174 5.13 15.42 3.74
N SER A 175 4.82 15.18 2.49
CA SER A 175 4.64 16.22 1.48
C SER A 175 3.15 16.45 1.24
N VAL A 176 2.75 17.71 1.21
CA VAL A 176 1.38 18.15 0.96
C VAL A 176 1.36 19.10 -0.22
N LEU A 177 0.58 18.76 -1.24
CA LEU A 177 0.36 19.57 -2.43
C LEU A 177 -0.95 20.34 -2.26
N PHE A 178 -0.84 21.67 -2.26
CA PHE A 178 -1.97 22.59 -2.19
C PHE A 178 -2.26 23.19 -3.55
N GLY A 179 -3.56 23.32 -3.86
CA GLY A 179 -4.01 23.98 -5.09
C GLY A 179 -5.42 24.53 -4.94
N ALA A 180 -5.72 25.62 -5.61
CA ALA A 180 -7.06 26.13 -5.81
C ALA A 180 -7.57 25.69 -7.18
N ASP A 181 -8.89 25.46 -7.28
CA ASP A 181 -9.56 25.19 -8.54
C ASP A 181 -9.80 26.48 -9.31
#